data_ebcd409fa21187cb86cc53dcfc69ffc0
#
_entry.id   ebcd409fa21187cb86cc53dcfc69ffc0
#
_cell.length_a   1.000
_cell.length_b   1.000
_cell.length_c   1.000
_cell.angle_alpha   90.00
_cell.angle_beta   90.00
_cell.angle_gamma   90.00
#
_symmetry.space_group_name_H-M   'P 1'
#
loop_
_entity.id
_entity.type
_entity.pdbx_description
1 polymer ?
#
loop_
_entity_poly.entity_id
_entity_poly.type
_entity_poly.pdbx_seq_one_letter_code
_entity_poly.pdbx_strand_id
1 'polypeptide(L)'
;MLGQTGGVTVLATVDLGSSAAIIRRAEERDVPAIVDLLAADQLGATRDGVRTADDLAAYQRAFHAIDADRAHLLVVAEADAEIVATLQLSFLPGLARRGALRAQIEAVRVRGDYRGRGLGEALITWAIHESRRQGCALVQLTSDKSRQAAHRFYERLGFVATHEGMKLAL
;
A
#
# COMPACT_ATOMS: atom_id res chain seq x y z
N MET A 1 -15.39 12.79 28.92
CA MET A 1 -15.19 13.78 27.85
C MET A 1 -13.77 13.62 27.34
N LEU A 2 -13.56 12.81 26.31
CA LEU A 2 -12.27 12.70 25.64
C LEU A 2 -12.31 13.66 24.45
N GLY A 3 -11.49 14.69 24.52
CA GLY A 3 -11.39 15.72 23.50
C GLY A 3 -10.91 15.12 22.17
N GLN A 4 -11.68 15.29 21.12
CA GLN A 4 -11.25 15.11 19.74
C GLN A 4 -10.28 16.26 19.39
N THR A 5 -9.01 16.07 19.66
CA THR A 5 -7.95 16.72 18.88
C THR A 5 -7.79 15.86 17.62
N GLY A 6 -7.87 16.46 16.44
CA GLY A 6 -7.73 15.79 15.14
C GLY A 6 -6.38 15.06 15.00
N GLY A 7 -6.25 13.96 15.68
CA GLY A 7 -5.03 13.15 15.74
C GLY A 7 -5.05 12.09 14.66
N VAL A 8 -4.01 12.08 13.87
CA VAL A 8 -3.67 10.99 12.94
C VAL A 8 -3.72 9.66 13.69
N THR A 9 -4.54 8.72 13.22
CA THR A 9 -4.61 7.39 13.82
C THR A 9 -3.39 6.58 13.40
N VAL A 10 -2.44 6.40 14.34
CA VAL A 10 -1.28 5.53 14.13
C VAL A 10 -1.72 4.08 14.15
N LEU A 11 -1.40 3.33 13.10
CA LEU A 11 -1.71 1.90 12.94
C LEU A 11 -0.56 1.02 13.40
N ALA A 12 0.69 1.46 13.20
CA ALA A 12 1.90 0.79 13.68
C ALA A 12 3.08 1.75 13.71
N THR A 13 4.11 1.40 14.48
CA THR A 13 5.40 2.09 14.48
C THR A 13 6.48 1.11 14.02
N VAL A 14 7.38 1.58 13.17
CA VAL A 14 8.49 0.81 12.60
C VAL A 14 9.80 1.45 13.05
N ASP A 15 10.62 0.68 13.72
CA ASP A 15 12.00 1.07 14.05
C ASP A 15 12.89 0.91 12.81
N LEU A 16 13.58 1.98 12.43
CA LEU A 16 14.50 2.01 11.29
C LEU A 16 15.97 2.15 11.76
N GLY A 17 16.22 1.93 13.05
CA GLY A 17 17.52 2.04 13.69
C GLY A 17 17.84 3.47 14.11
N SER A 18 18.15 4.37 13.19
CA SER A 18 18.46 5.79 13.49
C SER A 18 17.24 6.70 13.56
N SER A 19 16.07 6.23 13.11
CA SER A 19 14.80 6.95 13.10
C SER A 19 13.66 5.95 13.22
N ALA A 20 12.43 6.45 13.36
CA ALA A 20 11.23 5.65 13.35
C ALA A 20 10.29 6.13 12.24
N ALA A 21 9.52 5.22 11.68
CA ALA A 21 8.40 5.56 10.80
C ALA A 21 7.09 5.14 11.46
N ILE A 22 6.03 5.92 11.25
CA ILE A 22 4.67 5.53 11.63
C ILE A 22 3.90 5.08 10.40
N ILE A 23 3.19 3.97 10.49
CA ILE A 23 2.19 3.56 9.51
C ILE A 23 0.86 4.15 9.97
N ARG A 24 0.21 4.89 9.10
CA ARG A 24 -1.08 5.51 9.34
C ARG A 24 -1.97 5.43 8.10
N ARG A 25 -3.27 5.63 8.27
CA ARG A 25 -4.18 5.82 7.15
C ARG A 25 -3.75 7.06 6.35
N ALA A 26 -3.81 6.97 5.03
CA ALA A 26 -3.56 8.11 4.15
C ALA A 26 -4.68 9.15 4.30
N GLU A 27 -4.31 10.41 4.17
CA GLU A 27 -5.22 11.54 4.10
C GLU A 27 -5.13 12.21 2.71
N GLU A 28 -6.11 13.01 2.33
CA GLU A 28 -6.12 13.65 1.01
C GLU A 28 -4.84 14.46 0.73
N ARG A 29 -4.30 15.12 1.75
CA ARG A 29 -3.04 15.86 1.66
C ARG A 29 -1.83 15.01 1.29
N ASP A 30 -1.89 13.69 1.48
CA ASP A 30 -0.81 12.77 1.14
C ASP A 30 -0.81 12.35 -0.34
N VAL A 31 -1.90 12.61 -1.06
CA VAL A 31 -2.08 12.19 -2.47
C VAL A 31 -0.91 12.61 -3.35
N PRO A 32 -0.41 13.86 -3.31
CA PRO A 32 0.74 14.23 -4.13
C PRO A 32 1.98 13.38 -3.83
N ALA A 33 2.33 13.18 -2.55
CA ALA A 33 3.49 12.39 -2.16
C ALA A 33 3.35 10.90 -2.53
N ILE A 34 2.13 10.34 -2.43
CA ILE A 34 1.82 8.98 -2.87
C ILE A 34 2.05 8.86 -4.38
N VAL A 35 1.56 9.83 -5.17
CA VAL A 35 1.73 9.83 -6.64
C VAL A 35 3.21 9.93 -7.01
N ASP A 36 3.99 10.76 -6.31
CA ASP A 36 5.44 10.85 -6.51
C ASP A 36 6.13 9.50 -6.25
N LEU A 37 5.73 8.78 -5.19
CA LEU A 37 6.23 7.42 -4.92
C LEU A 37 5.86 6.42 -6.01
N LEU A 38 4.66 6.52 -6.59
CA LEU A 38 4.22 5.67 -7.69
C LEU A 38 5.02 5.96 -8.96
N ALA A 39 5.22 7.23 -9.29
CA ALA A 39 5.96 7.69 -10.47
C ALA A 39 7.48 7.42 -10.38
N ALA A 40 8.04 7.37 -9.17
CA ALA A 40 9.47 7.09 -8.96
C ALA A 40 9.89 5.64 -9.28
N ASP A 41 8.96 4.75 -9.55
CA ASP A 41 9.22 3.37 -9.97
C ASP A 41 9.44 3.31 -11.50
N GLN A 42 10.37 2.48 -11.96
CA GLN A 42 10.70 2.36 -13.38
C GLN A 42 9.48 2.05 -14.28
N LEU A 43 8.54 1.23 -13.80
CA LEU A 43 7.30 0.93 -14.50
C LEU A 43 6.23 2.01 -14.30
N GLY A 44 6.30 2.75 -13.18
CA GLY A 44 5.41 3.86 -12.85
C GLY A 44 5.71 5.13 -13.65
N ALA A 45 6.96 5.40 -13.94
CA ALA A 45 7.43 6.64 -14.57
C ALA A 45 6.74 6.98 -15.93
N THR A 46 6.23 5.99 -16.64
CA THR A 46 5.54 6.17 -17.92
C THR A 46 4.03 6.33 -17.79
N ARG A 47 3.41 5.92 -16.66
CA ARG A 47 1.95 5.85 -16.48
C ARG A 47 1.43 6.67 -15.29
N ASP A 48 2.26 6.91 -14.29
CA ASP A 48 1.91 7.65 -13.07
C ASP A 48 2.57 9.04 -13.06
N GLY A 49 2.03 9.96 -12.26
CA GLY A 49 2.53 11.32 -12.07
C GLY A 49 1.49 12.39 -12.35
N VAL A 50 1.71 13.57 -11.78
CA VAL A 50 0.88 14.76 -12.01
C VAL A 50 1.59 15.66 -13.01
N ARG A 51 1.03 15.80 -14.20
CA ARG A 51 1.50 16.69 -15.28
C ARG A 51 0.55 17.85 -15.52
N THR A 52 -0.73 17.65 -15.18
CA THR A 52 -1.81 18.62 -15.32
C THR A 52 -2.69 18.66 -14.07
N ALA A 53 -3.51 19.69 -13.95
CA ALA A 53 -4.51 19.77 -12.88
C ALA A 53 -5.55 18.63 -12.96
N ASP A 54 -5.86 18.18 -14.18
CA ASP A 54 -6.80 17.07 -14.39
C ASP A 54 -6.23 15.73 -13.89
N ASP A 55 -4.91 15.51 -14.00
CA ASP A 55 -4.26 14.35 -13.43
C ASP A 55 -4.43 14.33 -11.90
N LEU A 56 -4.14 15.45 -11.24
CA LEU A 56 -4.31 15.56 -9.78
C LEU A 56 -5.74 15.30 -9.38
N ALA A 57 -6.70 15.89 -10.09
CA ALA A 57 -8.13 15.69 -9.83
C ALA A 57 -8.54 14.21 -10.00
N ALA A 58 -7.93 13.48 -10.95
CA ALA A 58 -8.18 12.06 -11.13
C ALA A 58 -7.68 11.23 -9.92
N TYR A 59 -6.48 11.53 -9.41
CA TYR A 59 -5.95 10.88 -8.20
C TYR A 59 -6.79 11.21 -6.94
N GLN A 60 -7.24 12.46 -6.79
CA GLN A 60 -8.11 12.86 -5.69
C GLN A 60 -9.45 12.11 -5.74
N ARG A 61 -10.08 11.99 -6.92
CA ARG A 61 -11.31 11.19 -7.08
C ARG A 61 -11.08 9.72 -6.69
N ALA A 62 -9.95 9.14 -7.10
CA ALA A 62 -9.59 7.77 -6.72
C ALA A 62 -9.38 7.65 -5.21
N PHE A 63 -8.70 8.62 -4.59
CA PHE A 63 -8.53 8.68 -3.13
C PHE A 63 -9.88 8.70 -2.42
N HIS A 64 -10.79 9.59 -2.81
CA HIS A 64 -12.11 9.68 -2.19
C HIS A 64 -12.92 8.38 -2.34
N ALA A 65 -12.83 7.70 -3.48
CA ALA A 65 -13.49 6.41 -3.69
C ALA A 65 -12.92 5.33 -2.75
N ILE A 66 -11.60 5.30 -2.57
CA ILE A 66 -10.92 4.38 -1.66
C ILE A 66 -11.27 4.69 -0.20
N ASP A 67 -11.24 5.98 0.18
CA ASP A 67 -11.46 6.40 1.57
C ASP A 67 -12.92 6.22 2.02
N ALA A 68 -13.87 6.37 1.11
CA ALA A 68 -15.30 6.17 1.37
C ALA A 68 -15.70 4.70 1.55
N ASP A 69 -14.91 3.74 1.08
CA ASP A 69 -15.22 2.31 1.14
C ASP A 69 -14.37 1.60 2.20
N ARG A 70 -15.05 1.03 3.20
CA ARG A 70 -14.41 0.26 4.28
C ARG A 70 -13.70 -1.01 3.81
N ALA A 71 -13.98 -1.47 2.59
CA ALA A 71 -13.26 -2.58 1.98
C ALA A 71 -11.83 -2.19 1.54
N HIS A 72 -11.46 -0.92 1.63
CA HIS A 72 -10.16 -0.42 1.23
C HIS A 72 -9.43 0.32 2.36
N LEU A 73 -8.13 0.10 2.42
CA LEU A 73 -7.20 0.82 3.29
C LEU A 73 -6.03 1.32 2.44
N LEU A 74 -5.95 2.62 2.21
CA LEU A 74 -4.73 3.25 1.71
C LEU A 74 -3.93 3.72 2.92
N VAL A 75 -2.70 3.25 3.02
CA VAL A 75 -1.81 3.62 4.13
C VAL A 75 -0.52 4.23 3.63
N VAL A 76 0.05 5.06 4.45
CA VAL A 76 1.37 5.66 4.25
C VAL A 76 2.27 5.32 5.44
N ALA A 77 3.58 5.26 5.18
CA ALA A 77 4.58 5.36 6.23
C ALA A 77 5.17 6.76 6.22
N GLU A 78 5.13 7.41 7.37
CA GLU A 78 5.65 8.77 7.59
C GLU A 78 6.88 8.68 8.50
N ALA A 79 7.99 9.27 8.07
CA ALA A 79 9.20 9.45 8.85
C ALA A 79 9.71 10.88 8.66
N ASP A 80 10.15 11.52 9.74
CA ASP A 80 10.66 12.91 9.73
C ASP A 80 9.67 13.89 9.06
N ALA A 81 8.36 13.70 9.29
CA ALA A 81 7.25 14.46 8.70
C ALA A 81 7.13 14.34 7.16
N GLU A 82 7.76 13.35 6.55
CA GLU A 82 7.68 13.06 5.12
C GLU A 82 7.05 11.69 4.85
N ILE A 83 6.31 11.58 3.77
CA ILE A 83 5.78 10.29 3.30
C ILE A 83 6.90 9.54 2.58
N VAL A 84 7.29 8.41 3.15
CA VAL A 84 8.42 7.61 2.69
C VAL A 84 8.02 6.25 2.12
N ALA A 85 6.77 5.84 2.33
CA ALA A 85 6.22 4.63 1.72
C ALA A 85 4.70 4.67 1.65
N THR A 86 4.12 3.81 0.81
CA THR A 86 2.67 3.62 0.68
C THR A 86 2.32 2.16 0.37
N LEU A 87 1.10 1.77 0.70
CA LEU A 87 0.50 0.49 0.39
C LEU A 87 -1.03 0.64 0.37
N GLN A 88 -1.69 0.02 -0.60
CA GLN A 88 -3.14 -0.16 -0.60
C GLN A 88 -3.48 -1.61 -0.26
N LEU A 89 -4.41 -1.82 0.66
CA LEU A 89 -4.96 -3.10 1.07
C LEU A 89 -6.46 -3.12 0.81
N SER A 90 -6.92 -4.10 0.04
CA SER A 90 -8.34 -4.25 -0.30
C SER A 90 -8.87 -5.59 0.19
N PHE A 91 -10.08 -5.60 0.78
CA PHE A 91 -10.75 -6.79 1.28
C PHE A 91 -11.82 -7.22 0.29
N LEU A 92 -11.64 -8.38 -0.32
CA LEU A 92 -12.44 -8.87 -1.43
C LEU A 92 -13.29 -10.07 -0.97
N PRO A 93 -14.59 -9.88 -0.71
CA PRO A 93 -15.48 -11.00 -0.46
C PRO A 93 -15.67 -11.83 -1.73
N GLY A 94 -15.88 -13.13 -1.59
CA GLY A 94 -16.12 -14.01 -2.73
C GLY A 94 -16.84 -15.28 -2.32
N LEU A 95 -17.61 -15.87 -3.25
CA LEU A 95 -18.31 -17.14 -3.00
C LEU A 95 -17.37 -18.34 -3.03
N ALA A 96 -16.28 -18.26 -3.81
CA ALA A 96 -15.27 -19.30 -3.86
C ALA A 96 -14.64 -19.55 -2.48
N ARG A 97 -14.04 -20.73 -2.29
CA ARG A 97 -13.40 -21.13 -1.02
C ARG A 97 -14.34 -21.04 0.18
N ARG A 98 -15.62 -21.41 0.00
CA ARG A 98 -16.68 -21.40 1.02
C ARG A 98 -16.98 -20.00 1.55
N GLY A 99 -17.01 -19.00 0.68
CA GLY A 99 -17.30 -17.61 1.08
C GLY A 99 -16.10 -16.90 1.72
N ALA A 100 -14.88 -17.32 1.44
CA ALA A 100 -13.69 -16.76 2.06
C ALA A 100 -13.45 -15.30 1.64
N LEU A 101 -13.17 -14.45 2.63
CA LEU A 101 -12.64 -13.10 2.42
C LEU A 101 -11.15 -13.19 2.02
N ARG A 102 -10.72 -12.42 1.04
CA ARG A 102 -9.34 -12.33 0.57
C ARG A 102 -8.83 -10.91 0.73
N ALA A 103 -7.56 -10.74 1.10
CA ALA A 103 -6.91 -9.45 1.04
C ALA A 103 -6.06 -9.34 -0.23
N GLN A 104 -6.13 -8.19 -0.90
CA GLN A 104 -5.31 -7.84 -2.05
C GLN A 104 -4.39 -6.69 -1.67
N ILE A 105 -3.08 -6.89 -1.81
CA ILE A 105 -2.07 -5.84 -1.63
C ILE A 105 -1.74 -5.24 -2.98
N GLU A 106 -1.76 -3.91 -3.07
CA GLU A 106 -1.45 -3.14 -4.27
C GLU A 106 -0.62 -1.90 -3.94
N ALA A 107 -0.04 -1.29 -4.97
CA ALA A 107 0.62 0.01 -4.91
C ALA A 107 1.74 0.10 -3.84
N VAL A 108 2.42 -1.01 -3.52
CA VAL A 108 3.52 -0.99 -2.54
C VAL A 108 4.68 -0.19 -3.08
N ARG A 109 5.05 0.89 -2.41
CA ARG A 109 6.21 1.72 -2.74
C ARG A 109 6.96 2.11 -1.49
N VAL A 110 8.29 2.11 -1.61
CA VAL A 110 9.20 2.64 -0.60
C VAL A 110 10.18 3.57 -1.30
N ARG A 111 10.31 4.78 -0.78
CA ARG A 111 11.25 5.81 -1.28
C ARG A 111 12.68 5.24 -1.32
N GLY A 112 13.45 5.64 -2.32
CA GLY A 112 14.75 5.05 -2.61
C GLY A 112 15.72 5.02 -1.44
N ASP A 113 15.82 6.11 -0.69
CA ASP A 113 16.68 6.30 0.47
C ASP A 113 16.24 5.53 1.74
N TYR A 114 15.01 5.00 1.73
CA TYR A 114 14.45 4.15 2.79
C TYR A 114 14.44 2.66 2.42
N ARG A 115 14.89 2.30 1.21
CA ARG A 115 15.02 0.88 0.81
C ARG A 115 16.17 0.22 1.56
N GLY A 116 16.06 -1.10 1.78
CA GLY A 116 17.06 -1.87 2.51
C GLY A 116 17.08 -1.64 4.03
N ARG A 117 16.17 -0.82 4.56
CA ARG A 117 16.07 -0.50 6.00
C ARG A 117 14.91 -1.22 6.72
N GLY A 118 14.36 -2.27 6.11
CA GLY A 118 13.27 -3.06 6.71
C GLY A 118 11.85 -2.49 6.52
N LEU A 119 11.69 -1.24 6.05
CA LEU A 119 10.39 -0.57 5.97
C LEU A 119 9.38 -1.32 5.07
N GLY A 120 9.83 -1.83 3.91
CA GLY A 120 8.95 -2.60 3.03
C GLY A 120 8.47 -3.90 3.67
N GLU A 121 9.34 -4.58 4.41
CA GLU A 121 9.01 -5.79 5.17
C GLU A 121 7.99 -5.48 6.28
N ALA A 122 8.20 -4.40 7.01
CA ALA A 122 7.30 -3.97 8.06
C ALA A 122 5.91 -3.63 7.52
N LEU A 123 5.81 -2.94 6.36
CA LEU A 123 4.54 -2.65 5.69
C LEU A 123 3.78 -3.93 5.30
N ILE A 124 4.45 -4.89 4.67
CA ILE A 124 3.83 -6.15 4.26
C ILE A 124 3.43 -6.98 5.48
N THR A 125 4.27 -7.04 6.51
CA THR A 125 3.97 -7.73 7.76
C THR A 125 2.74 -7.12 8.44
N TRP A 126 2.66 -5.79 8.49
CA TRP A 126 1.48 -5.08 8.98
C TRP A 126 0.23 -5.45 8.16
N ALA A 127 0.30 -5.43 6.83
CA ALA A 127 -0.81 -5.77 5.96
C ALA A 127 -1.30 -7.22 6.15
N ILE A 128 -0.38 -8.16 6.37
CA ILE A 128 -0.70 -9.56 6.70
C ILE A 128 -1.42 -9.66 8.05
N HIS A 129 -0.94 -8.94 9.07
CA HIS A 129 -1.58 -8.93 10.39
C HIS A 129 -2.97 -8.29 10.32
N GLU A 130 -3.12 -7.17 9.63
CA GLU A 130 -4.41 -6.52 9.42
C GLU A 130 -5.39 -7.43 8.66
N SER A 131 -4.92 -8.13 7.63
CA SER A 131 -5.72 -9.10 6.89
C SER A 131 -6.23 -10.24 7.79
N ARG A 132 -5.39 -10.75 8.70
CA ARG A 132 -5.80 -11.75 9.70
C ARG A 132 -6.85 -11.18 10.66
N ARG A 133 -6.65 -9.94 11.12
CA ARG A 133 -7.60 -9.24 12.01
C ARG A 133 -8.96 -9.06 11.35
N GLN A 134 -9.00 -8.85 10.04
CA GLN A 134 -10.24 -8.75 9.24
C GLN A 134 -10.87 -10.11 8.90
N GLY A 135 -10.24 -11.23 9.29
CA GLY A 135 -10.74 -12.58 9.01
C GLY A 135 -10.49 -13.07 7.59
N CYS A 136 -9.52 -12.50 6.88
CA CYS A 136 -9.15 -12.97 5.56
C CYS A 136 -8.54 -14.37 5.62
N ALA A 137 -8.94 -15.24 4.70
CA ALA A 137 -8.41 -16.59 4.56
C ALA A 137 -7.07 -16.63 3.80
N LEU A 138 -6.77 -15.59 3.02
CA LEU A 138 -5.51 -15.45 2.31
C LEU A 138 -5.20 -13.98 1.99
N VAL A 139 -3.92 -13.70 1.78
CA VAL A 139 -3.41 -12.44 1.24
C VAL A 139 -2.79 -12.73 -0.12
N GLN A 140 -3.09 -11.91 -1.11
CA GLN A 140 -2.55 -12.03 -2.46
C GLN A 140 -2.03 -10.69 -2.96
N LEU A 141 -1.15 -10.73 -3.93
CA LEU A 141 -0.63 -9.59 -4.68
C LEU A 141 -0.29 -9.99 -6.10
N THR A 142 -0.09 -9.02 -6.97
CA THR A 142 0.51 -9.23 -8.27
C THR A 142 1.79 -8.40 -8.39
N SER A 143 2.79 -8.95 -9.06
CA SER A 143 4.05 -8.26 -9.36
C SER A 143 4.39 -8.49 -10.83
N ASP A 144 4.93 -7.48 -11.49
CA ASP A 144 5.39 -7.61 -12.86
C ASP A 144 6.48 -8.69 -12.97
N LYS A 145 6.45 -9.51 -14.03
CA LYS A 145 7.39 -10.61 -14.25
C LYS A 145 8.86 -10.13 -14.31
N SER A 146 9.11 -8.91 -14.74
CA SER A 146 10.44 -8.30 -14.81
C SER A 146 11.03 -7.95 -13.43
N ARG A 147 10.19 -7.84 -12.39
CA ARG A 147 10.60 -7.39 -11.05
C ARG A 147 11.16 -8.51 -10.19
N GLN A 148 12.22 -9.17 -10.63
CA GLN A 148 12.83 -10.33 -9.98
C GLN A 148 13.22 -10.08 -8.50
N ALA A 149 13.69 -8.86 -8.18
CA ALA A 149 14.03 -8.50 -6.80
C ALA A 149 12.78 -8.44 -5.89
N ALA A 150 11.66 -7.97 -6.42
CA ALA A 150 10.39 -7.95 -5.68
C ALA A 150 9.85 -9.39 -5.48
N HIS A 151 9.98 -10.26 -6.48
CA HIS A 151 9.58 -11.67 -6.34
C HIS A 151 10.33 -12.32 -5.18
N ARG A 152 11.67 -12.23 -5.17
CA ARG A 152 12.49 -12.77 -4.06
C ARG A 152 12.16 -12.15 -2.70
N PHE A 153 11.78 -10.87 -2.69
CA PHE A 153 11.34 -10.19 -1.47
C PHE A 153 10.05 -10.80 -0.93
N TYR A 154 9.02 -10.98 -1.76
CA TYR A 154 7.76 -11.58 -1.35
C TYR A 154 7.89 -13.06 -0.97
N GLU A 155 8.74 -13.83 -1.68
CA GLU A 155 9.04 -15.23 -1.36
C GLU A 155 9.63 -15.37 0.05
N ARG A 156 10.54 -14.47 0.47
CA ARG A 156 11.09 -14.46 1.84
C ARG A 156 10.01 -14.19 2.90
N LEU A 157 8.93 -13.52 2.54
CA LEU A 157 7.79 -13.25 3.41
C LEU A 157 6.72 -14.37 3.37
N GLY A 158 7.01 -15.47 2.66
CA GLY A 158 6.14 -16.64 2.60
C GLY A 158 5.10 -16.62 1.48
N PHE A 159 5.15 -15.64 0.57
CA PHE A 159 4.31 -15.68 -0.63
C PHE A 159 4.83 -16.73 -1.63
N VAL A 160 3.90 -17.41 -2.28
CA VAL A 160 4.19 -18.43 -3.30
C VAL A 160 3.53 -18.03 -4.61
N ALA A 161 4.29 -18.07 -5.71
CA ALA A 161 3.79 -17.76 -7.04
C ALA A 161 2.97 -18.96 -7.59
N THR A 162 1.67 -18.96 -7.33
CA THR A 162 0.76 -20.05 -7.68
C THR A 162 -0.14 -19.73 -8.87
N HIS A 163 -0.20 -18.48 -9.32
CA HIS A 163 -1.10 -18.00 -10.36
C HIS A 163 -0.38 -17.08 -11.33
N GLU A 164 -0.83 -17.05 -12.56
CA GLU A 164 -0.43 -16.04 -13.55
C GLU A 164 -1.45 -14.91 -13.60
N GLY A 165 -0.98 -13.66 -13.51
CA GLY A 165 -1.80 -12.47 -13.68
C GLY A 165 -1.96 -12.13 -15.16
N MET A 166 -3.21 -11.97 -15.61
CA MET A 166 -3.55 -11.52 -16.97
C MET A 166 -4.22 -10.16 -16.90
N LYS A 167 -3.87 -9.23 -17.81
CA LYS A 167 -4.45 -7.90 -17.89
C LYS A 167 -4.89 -7.61 -19.32
N LEU A 168 -6.07 -7.03 -19.47
CA LEU A 168 -6.58 -6.47 -20.72
C LEU A 168 -6.74 -4.96 -20.50
N ALA A 169 -6.09 -4.16 -21.35
CA ALA A 169 -6.33 -2.72 -21.35
C ALA A 169 -7.68 -2.42 -22.04
N LEU A 170 -8.42 -1.45 -21.50
CA LEU A 170 -9.72 -0.98 -22.01
C LEU A 170 -9.60 0.41 -22.61
#